data_726ab82cf10c429a843a118ad2bab086
#
_entry.id   726ab82cf10c429a843a118ad2bab086
#
_cell.length_a   1.000
_cell.length_b   1.000
_cell.length_c   1.000
_cell.angle_alpha   90.00
_cell.angle_beta   90.00
_cell.angle_gamma   90.00
#
_symmetry.space_group_name_H-M   'P 1'
#
loop_
_entity.id
_entity.type
_entity.pdbx_description
1 polymer ?
#
loop_
_entity_poly.entity_id
_entity_poly.type
_entity_poly.pdbx_seq_one_letter_code
_entity_poly.pdbx_strand_id
1 'polypeptide(L)'
;IDKNKKLPLKNLKILDIGCGGGLISEPMSRLGAKVTGIDASDKNIKVAKLHAKKNNLNINYLNTVPEKLIKLNEFDIILNLEVVEHVEDLDLYLSSCFKLLKKKGIMFTATINRTLTSYVKAIVGAEYVLRWLPIGTHDWNKFIKPEELEKKLSELNFSVTDLTGLSYNPIFQEWRRTKDMSVNYIITVKKN
;
A
#
# COMPACT_ATOMS: atom_id res chain seq x y z
N ILE A 1 -9.56 -10.69 12.40
CA ILE A 1 -10.20 -11.36 11.24
C ILE A 1 -10.21 -12.85 11.55
N ASP A 2 -11.42 -13.47 11.53
CA ASP A 2 -11.59 -14.89 11.75
C ASP A 2 -11.15 -15.66 10.48
N LYS A 3 -10.01 -16.36 10.59
CA LYS A 3 -9.43 -17.12 9.47
C LYS A 3 -10.28 -18.32 9.03
N ASN A 4 -11.21 -18.74 9.88
CA ASN A 4 -12.09 -19.89 9.60
C ASN A 4 -13.34 -19.50 8.78
N LYS A 5 -13.58 -18.21 8.57
CA LYS A 5 -14.70 -17.76 7.74
C LYS A 5 -14.37 -17.88 6.26
N LYS A 6 -15.32 -18.38 5.49
CA LYS A 6 -15.22 -18.47 4.01
C LYS A 6 -14.99 -17.10 3.34
N LEU A 7 -15.52 -16.01 3.93
CA LEU A 7 -15.36 -14.62 3.49
C LEU A 7 -14.95 -13.73 4.67
N PRO A 8 -13.69 -13.75 5.08
CA PRO A 8 -13.21 -13.06 6.31
C PRO A 8 -13.32 -11.54 6.24
N LEU A 9 -13.36 -10.94 5.03
CA LEU A 9 -13.46 -9.49 4.81
C LEU A 9 -14.87 -9.04 4.41
N LYS A 10 -15.87 -9.92 4.56
CA LYS A 10 -17.26 -9.60 4.19
C LYS A 10 -17.73 -8.29 4.84
N ASN A 11 -18.32 -7.43 4.02
CA ASN A 11 -18.83 -6.09 4.37
C ASN A 11 -17.79 -5.02 4.67
N LEU A 12 -16.50 -5.31 4.70
CA LEU A 12 -15.48 -4.29 4.84
C LEU A 12 -15.32 -3.51 3.52
N LYS A 13 -15.25 -2.20 3.61
CA LYS A 13 -14.90 -1.32 2.50
C LYS A 13 -13.40 -1.07 2.53
N ILE A 14 -12.71 -1.46 1.47
CA ILE A 14 -11.25 -1.33 1.34
C ILE A 14 -10.94 -0.37 0.22
N LEU A 15 -10.04 0.59 0.49
CA LEU A 15 -9.40 1.42 -0.52
C LEU A 15 -7.99 0.89 -0.76
N ASP A 16 -7.69 0.54 -2.01
CA ASP A 16 -6.36 0.12 -2.47
C ASP A 16 -5.77 1.28 -3.28
N ILE A 17 -4.81 2.00 -2.70
CA ILE A 17 -4.18 3.17 -3.30
C ILE A 17 -2.94 2.73 -4.06
N GLY A 18 -2.77 3.23 -5.31
CA GLY A 18 -1.73 2.74 -6.21
C GLY A 18 -1.99 1.29 -6.62
N CYS A 19 -3.26 0.94 -6.88
CA CYS A 19 -3.67 -0.45 -7.09
C CYS A 19 -3.05 -1.13 -8.32
N GLY A 20 -2.38 -0.39 -9.19
CA GLY A 20 -1.76 -0.91 -10.40
C GLY A 20 -2.76 -1.70 -11.26
N GLY A 21 -2.36 -2.89 -11.68
CA GLY A 21 -3.23 -3.84 -12.41
C GLY A 21 -4.22 -4.63 -11.55
N GLY A 22 -4.38 -4.29 -10.26
CA GLY A 22 -5.34 -4.92 -9.36
C GLY A 22 -4.81 -6.13 -8.57
N LEU A 23 -3.49 -6.27 -8.48
CA LEU A 23 -2.83 -7.43 -7.88
C LEU A 23 -3.28 -7.70 -6.43
N ILE A 24 -3.49 -6.65 -5.63
CA ILE A 24 -3.96 -6.76 -4.24
C ILE A 24 -5.49 -6.58 -4.15
N SER A 25 -6.06 -5.71 -4.97
CA SER A 25 -7.50 -5.48 -5.02
C SER A 25 -8.30 -6.77 -5.24
N GLU A 26 -7.87 -7.64 -6.15
CA GLU A 26 -8.58 -8.87 -6.48
C GLU A 26 -8.62 -9.89 -5.34
N PRO A 27 -7.51 -10.26 -4.68
CA PRO A 27 -7.55 -11.13 -3.50
C PRO A 27 -8.44 -10.57 -2.39
N MET A 28 -8.42 -9.25 -2.13
CA MET A 28 -9.29 -8.63 -1.13
C MET A 28 -10.77 -8.79 -1.49
N SER A 29 -11.11 -8.61 -2.77
CA SER A 29 -12.46 -8.84 -3.28
C SER A 29 -12.89 -10.30 -3.15
N ARG A 30 -12.02 -11.27 -3.48
CA ARG A 30 -12.28 -12.71 -3.31
C ARG A 30 -12.50 -13.09 -1.84
N LEU A 31 -11.89 -12.39 -0.90
CA LEU A 31 -12.11 -12.55 0.54
C LEU A 31 -13.39 -11.86 1.04
N GLY A 32 -14.16 -11.24 0.15
CA GLY A 32 -15.50 -10.70 0.41
C GLY A 32 -15.53 -9.18 0.68
N ALA A 33 -14.43 -8.47 0.55
CA ALA A 33 -14.41 -7.02 0.71
C ALA A 33 -15.10 -6.29 -0.45
N LYS A 34 -15.66 -5.12 -0.16
CA LYS A 34 -16.07 -4.12 -1.15
C LYS A 34 -14.87 -3.25 -1.46
N VAL A 35 -14.18 -3.53 -2.57
CA VAL A 35 -12.91 -2.88 -2.91
C VAL A 35 -13.13 -1.72 -3.86
N THR A 36 -12.48 -0.58 -3.55
CA THR A 36 -12.22 0.51 -4.48
C THR A 36 -10.71 0.56 -4.70
N GLY A 37 -10.25 0.37 -5.96
CA GLY A 37 -8.86 0.54 -6.36
C GLY A 37 -8.67 1.88 -7.04
N ILE A 38 -7.66 2.65 -6.65
CA ILE A 38 -7.32 3.91 -7.32
C ILE A 38 -5.85 3.90 -7.77
N ASP A 39 -5.60 4.51 -8.92
CA ASP A 39 -4.26 4.66 -9.47
C ASP A 39 -4.19 5.93 -10.35
N ALA A 40 -3.07 6.62 -10.32
CA ALA A 40 -2.85 7.82 -11.13
C ALA A 40 -2.72 7.49 -12.63
N SER A 41 -2.35 6.25 -12.97
CA SER A 41 -2.17 5.78 -14.35
C SER A 41 -3.47 5.22 -14.93
N ASP A 42 -4.02 5.90 -15.94
CA ASP A 42 -5.17 5.40 -16.69
C ASP A 42 -4.89 4.03 -17.34
N LYS A 43 -3.66 3.78 -17.78
CA LYS A 43 -3.22 2.50 -18.32
C LYS A 43 -3.38 1.37 -17.30
N ASN A 44 -2.92 1.59 -16.06
CA ASN A 44 -3.05 0.61 -14.98
C ASN A 44 -4.52 0.32 -14.69
N ILE A 45 -5.35 1.34 -14.59
CA ILE A 45 -6.79 1.21 -14.33
C ILE A 45 -7.49 0.42 -15.46
N LYS A 46 -7.13 0.65 -16.71
CA LYS A 46 -7.66 -0.14 -17.83
C LYS A 46 -7.30 -1.63 -17.71
N VAL A 47 -6.05 -1.93 -17.37
CA VAL A 47 -5.58 -3.31 -17.13
C VAL A 47 -6.34 -3.94 -15.97
N ALA A 48 -6.45 -3.25 -14.84
CA ALA A 48 -7.16 -3.73 -13.66
C ALA A 48 -8.65 -4.05 -13.95
N LYS A 49 -9.34 -3.16 -14.68
CA LYS A 49 -10.74 -3.38 -15.09
C LYS A 49 -10.90 -4.61 -15.99
N LEU A 50 -10.02 -4.79 -16.98
CA LEU A 50 -10.05 -5.96 -17.87
C LEU A 50 -9.82 -7.26 -17.09
N HIS A 51 -8.86 -7.25 -16.17
CA HIS A 51 -8.51 -8.42 -15.37
C HIS A 51 -9.66 -8.80 -14.42
N ALA A 52 -10.22 -7.82 -13.70
CA ALA A 52 -11.38 -8.06 -12.83
C ALA A 52 -12.60 -8.59 -13.61
N LYS A 53 -12.89 -8.03 -14.80
CA LYS A 53 -13.96 -8.52 -15.67
C LYS A 53 -13.75 -9.98 -16.08
N LYS A 54 -12.52 -10.34 -16.50
CA LYS A 54 -12.15 -11.72 -16.86
C LYS A 54 -12.35 -12.70 -15.70
N ASN A 55 -12.13 -12.23 -14.48
CA ASN A 55 -12.25 -13.02 -13.25
C ASN A 55 -13.63 -12.91 -12.56
N ASN A 56 -14.61 -12.25 -13.18
CA ASN A 56 -15.95 -12.02 -12.62
C ASN A 56 -15.93 -11.35 -11.23
N LEU A 57 -15.00 -10.40 -11.02
CA LEU A 57 -14.88 -9.66 -9.78
C LEU A 57 -15.54 -8.29 -9.91
N ASN A 58 -16.29 -7.89 -8.87
CA ASN A 58 -16.91 -6.59 -8.79
C ASN A 58 -16.04 -5.64 -7.94
N ILE A 59 -15.12 -4.93 -8.60
CA ILE A 59 -14.20 -3.98 -7.99
C ILE A 59 -14.39 -2.61 -8.67
N ASN A 60 -14.48 -1.55 -7.86
CA ASN A 60 -14.61 -0.19 -8.37
C ASN A 60 -13.21 0.40 -8.62
N TYR A 61 -12.77 0.44 -9.88
CA TYR A 61 -11.48 1.02 -10.26
C TYR A 61 -11.63 2.43 -10.82
N LEU A 62 -10.89 3.40 -10.24
CA LEU A 62 -10.95 4.81 -10.59
C LEU A 62 -9.55 5.34 -10.92
N ASN A 63 -9.42 6.08 -12.03
CA ASN A 63 -8.21 6.83 -12.33
C ASN A 63 -8.22 8.14 -11.54
N THR A 64 -7.62 8.13 -10.37
CA THR A 64 -7.58 9.28 -9.45
C THR A 64 -6.51 9.07 -8.38
N VAL A 65 -6.32 10.09 -7.54
CA VAL A 65 -5.45 10.11 -6.37
C VAL A 65 -6.26 10.39 -5.11
N PRO A 66 -5.77 10.06 -3.90
CA PRO A 66 -6.51 10.25 -2.66
C PRO A 66 -6.98 11.68 -2.44
N GLU A 67 -6.17 12.67 -2.82
CA GLU A 67 -6.43 14.10 -2.66
C GLU A 67 -7.66 14.57 -3.45
N LYS A 68 -7.99 13.87 -4.53
CA LYS A 68 -9.14 14.16 -5.41
C LYS A 68 -10.37 13.29 -5.11
N LEU A 69 -10.23 12.30 -4.24
CA LEU A 69 -11.33 11.39 -3.92
C LEU A 69 -12.25 12.02 -2.85
N ILE A 70 -13.39 12.55 -3.27
CA ILE A 70 -14.34 13.24 -2.39
C ILE A 70 -15.23 12.20 -1.67
N LYS A 71 -14.67 11.48 -0.71
CA LYS A 71 -15.39 10.50 0.11
C LYS A 71 -14.83 10.51 1.53
N LEU A 72 -15.49 11.22 2.43
CA LEU A 72 -15.05 11.31 3.82
C LEU A 72 -15.53 10.10 4.64
N ASN A 73 -14.66 9.56 5.51
CA ASN A 73 -14.98 8.48 6.44
C ASN A 73 -15.68 7.27 5.77
N GLU A 74 -15.23 6.90 4.59
CA GLU A 74 -15.87 5.86 3.76
C GLU A 74 -15.29 4.46 4.03
N PHE A 75 -13.97 4.36 4.24
CA PHE A 75 -13.26 3.09 4.20
C PHE A 75 -12.95 2.55 5.59
N ASP A 76 -13.12 1.25 5.77
CA ASP A 76 -12.74 0.52 6.99
C ASP A 76 -11.23 0.23 7.00
N ILE A 77 -10.66 0.00 5.79
CA ILE A 77 -9.24 -0.29 5.60
C ILE A 77 -8.72 0.51 4.42
N ILE A 78 -7.51 1.06 4.56
CA ILE A 78 -6.72 1.61 3.45
C ILE A 78 -5.46 0.76 3.29
N LEU A 79 -5.18 0.34 2.06
CA LEU A 79 -3.93 -0.27 1.64
C LEU A 79 -3.13 0.76 0.86
N ASN A 80 -1.90 0.97 1.27
CA ASN A 80 -0.98 1.97 0.75
C ASN A 80 0.39 1.30 0.63
N LEU A 81 0.56 0.52 -0.45
CA LEU A 81 1.70 -0.38 -0.62
C LEU A 81 2.59 0.13 -1.75
N GLU A 82 3.84 0.50 -1.43
CA GLU A 82 4.84 1.03 -2.37
C GLU A 82 4.32 2.28 -3.12
N VAL A 83 3.78 3.25 -2.38
CA VAL A 83 3.21 4.48 -2.95
C VAL A 83 3.81 5.74 -2.34
N VAL A 84 4.04 5.75 -1.02
CA VAL A 84 4.44 6.98 -0.29
C VAL A 84 5.75 7.58 -0.77
N GLU A 85 6.67 6.77 -1.29
CA GLU A 85 7.93 7.18 -1.89
C GLU A 85 7.78 7.83 -3.27
N HIS A 86 6.60 7.77 -3.86
CA HIS A 86 6.31 8.34 -5.18
C HIS A 86 5.47 9.62 -5.12
N VAL A 87 4.95 9.98 -3.94
CA VAL A 87 4.11 11.17 -3.80
C VAL A 87 4.97 12.45 -3.71
N GLU A 88 4.43 13.56 -4.22
CA GLU A 88 5.11 14.86 -4.21
C GLU A 88 5.00 15.54 -2.85
N ASP A 89 3.79 15.54 -2.26
CA ASP A 89 3.48 16.12 -0.95
C ASP A 89 2.94 15.03 -0.02
N LEU A 90 3.84 14.50 0.81
CA LEU A 90 3.50 13.42 1.74
C LEU A 90 2.49 13.85 2.81
N ASP A 91 2.54 15.10 3.27
CA ASP A 91 1.65 15.59 4.33
C ASP A 91 0.22 15.74 3.82
N LEU A 92 0.05 16.32 2.62
CA LEU A 92 -1.25 16.39 1.95
C LEU A 92 -1.80 15.00 1.67
N TYR A 93 -0.96 14.08 1.19
CA TYR A 93 -1.32 12.70 0.90
C TYR A 93 -1.82 11.96 2.15
N LEU A 94 -1.04 11.96 3.24
CA LEU A 94 -1.41 11.28 4.49
C LEU A 94 -2.66 11.90 5.13
N SER A 95 -2.79 13.25 5.08
CA SER A 95 -3.99 13.95 5.51
C SER A 95 -5.23 13.52 4.71
N SER A 96 -5.08 13.31 3.40
CA SER A 96 -6.16 12.81 2.54
C SER A 96 -6.55 11.38 2.90
N CYS A 97 -5.58 10.50 3.12
CA CYS A 97 -5.83 9.14 3.62
C CYS A 97 -6.58 9.16 4.97
N PHE A 98 -6.18 10.07 5.88
CA PHE A 98 -6.87 10.23 7.17
C PHE A 98 -8.34 10.60 6.99
N LYS A 99 -8.66 11.54 6.09
CA LYS A 99 -10.05 11.97 5.81
C LYS A 99 -10.90 10.83 5.23
N LEU A 100 -10.31 10.00 4.36
CA LEU A 100 -11.00 8.88 3.71
C LEU A 100 -11.28 7.71 4.67
N LEU A 101 -10.44 7.51 5.67
CA LEU A 101 -10.55 6.41 6.61
C LEU A 101 -11.61 6.70 7.68
N LYS A 102 -12.45 5.71 8.00
CA LYS A 102 -13.41 5.78 9.11
C LYS A 102 -12.71 5.92 10.45
N LYS A 103 -13.42 6.47 11.44
CA LYS A 103 -12.99 6.38 12.85
C LYS A 103 -12.78 4.91 13.23
N LYS A 104 -11.66 4.61 13.90
CA LYS A 104 -11.18 3.25 14.22
C LYS A 104 -10.80 2.40 12.99
N GLY A 105 -10.82 2.95 11.78
CA GLY A 105 -10.33 2.30 10.58
C GLY A 105 -8.82 2.06 10.65
N ILE A 106 -8.33 1.15 9.82
CA ILE A 106 -6.92 0.71 9.82
C ILE A 106 -6.29 1.05 8.47
N MET A 107 -5.07 1.61 8.50
CA MET A 107 -4.26 1.79 7.30
C MET A 107 -2.97 0.97 7.41
N PHE A 108 -2.65 0.29 6.33
CA PHE A 108 -1.38 -0.40 6.13
C PHE A 108 -0.56 0.39 5.13
N THR A 109 0.65 0.75 5.50
CA THR A 109 1.60 1.42 4.61
C THR A 109 2.88 0.62 4.54
N ALA A 110 3.18 0.08 3.36
CA ALA A 110 4.45 -0.57 3.06
C ALA A 110 5.30 0.35 2.19
N THR A 111 6.59 0.45 2.49
CA THR A 111 7.54 1.27 1.71
C THR A 111 8.98 0.85 1.98
N ILE A 112 9.91 1.48 1.28
CA ILE A 112 11.34 1.23 1.38
C ILE A 112 11.97 2.19 2.40
N ASN A 113 12.76 1.64 3.32
CA ASN A 113 13.49 2.41 4.32
C ASN A 113 14.69 3.13 3.69
N ARG A 114 14.97 4.36 4.11
CA ARG A 114 16.14 5.15 3.66
C ARG A 114 17.41 4.72 4.39
N THR A 115 18.01 3.61 3.95
CA THR A 115 19.27 3.04 4.47
C THR A 115 20.26 2.79 3.36
N LEU A 116 21.54 2.62 3.70
CA LEU A 116 22.55 2.15 2.71
C LEU A 116 22.23 0.75 2.19
N THR A 117 21.67 -0.12 3.04
CA THR A 117 21.26 -1.47 2.64
C THR A 117 20.18 -1.44 1.59
N SER A 118 19.16 -0.58 1.75
CA SER A 118 18.10 -0.42 0.76
C SER A 118 18.62 0.20 -0.54
N TYR A 119 19.54 1.17 -0.46
CA TYR A 119 20.20 1.71 -1.64
C TYR A 119 20.86 0.61 -2.48
N VAL A 120 21.68 -0.22 -1.83
CA VAL A 120 22.38 -1.31 -2.52
C VAL A 120 21.41 -2.36 -3.05
N LYS A 121 20.43 -2.79 -2.27
CA LYS A 121 19.52 -3.87 -2.67
C LYS A 121 18.42 -3.43 -3.64
N ALA A 122 17.73 -2.32 -3.34
CA ALA A 122 16.58 -1.87 -4.13
C ALA A 122 17.00 -1.11 -5.40
N ILE A 123 18.06 -0.30 -5.34
CA ILE A 123 18.52 0.47 -6.50
C ILE A 123 19.59 -0.30 -7.24
N VAL A 124 20.77 -0.51 -6.64
CA VAL A 124 21.89 -1.15 -7.35
C VAL A 124 21.53 -2.59 -7.73
N GLY A 125 20.98 -3.37 -6.80
CA GLY A 125 20.63 -4.78 -7.01
C GLY A 125 19.48 -4.96 -8.01
N ALA A 126 18.33 -4.36 -7.75
CA ALA A 126 17.12 -4.60 -8.54
C ALA A 126 17.13 -3.88 -9.89
N GLU A 127 17.67 -2.64 -9.97
CA GLU A 127 17.64 -1.85 -11.21
C GLU A 127 18.88 -2.10 -12.11
N TYR A 128 20.09 -2.15 -11.53
CA TYR A 128 21.32 -2.22 -12.33
C TYR A 128 21.84 -3.65 -12.52
N VAL A 129 21.80 -4.48 -11.49
CA VAL A 129 22.38 -5.85 -11.54
C VAL A 129 21.36 -6.85 -12.09
N LEU A 130 20.22 -6.99 -11.42
CA LEU A 130 19.19 -7.98 -11.79
C LEU A 130 18.25 -7.49 -12.89
N ARG A 131 18.17 -6.18 -13.08
CA ARG A 131 17.29 -5.53 -14.06
C ARG A 131 15.83 -5.98 -13.94
N TRP A 132 15.38 -6.23 -12.72
CA TRP A 132 13.99 -6.57 -12.42
C TRP A 132 13.08 -5.36 -12.57
N LEU A 133 13.64 -4.16 -12.39
CA LEU A 133 12.96 -2.87 -12.52
C LEU A 133 13.74 -1.97 -13.49
N PRO A 134 13.07 -1.07 -14.21
CA PRO A 134 13.74 -0.07 -15.03
C PRO A 134 14.67 0.82 -14.19
N ILE A 135 15.80 1.22 -14.76
CA ILE A 135 16.74 2.15 -14.10
C ILE A 135 16.02 3.49 -13.84
N GLY A 136 16.15 4.01 -12.61
CA GLY A 136 15.49 5.25 -12.19
C GLY A 136 14.08 5.05 -11.68
N THR A 137 13.66 3.80 -11.39
CA THR A 137 12.36 3.52 -10.74
C THR A 137 12.31 4.12 -9.34
N HIS A 138 13.45 4.09 -8.61
CA HIS A 138 13.54 4.56 -7.24
C HIS A 138 14.47 5.77 -7.11
N ASP A 139 14.02 6.75 -6.35
CA ASP A 139 14.83 7.86 -5.84
C ASP A 139 15.08 7.67 -4.34
N TRP A 140 16.33 7.38 -3.95
CA TRP A 140 16.69 7.14 -2.56
C TRP A 140 16.33 8.31 -1.62
N ASN A 141 16.34 9.54 -2.12
CA ASN A 141 15.98 10.71 -1.33
C ASN A 141 14.49 10.72 -0.94
N LYS A 142 13.67 9.99 -1.69
CA LYS A 142 12.22 9.84 -1.43
C LYS A 142 11.89 8.66 -0.52
N PHE A 143 12.86 7.82 -0.20
CA PHE A 143 12.66 6.76 0.78
C PHE A 143 12.45 7.36 2.17
N ILE A 144 11.58 6.74 2.97
CA ILE A 144 11.13 7.30 4.23
C ILE A 144 11.58 6.39 5.36
N LYS A 145 12.21 6.95 6.40
CA LYS A 145 12.57 6.18 7.58
C LYS A 145 11.31 5.88 8.40
N PRO A 146 11.26 4.70 9.08
CA PRO A 146 10.12 4.35 9.92
C PRO A 146 9.74 5.44 10.93
N GLU A 147 10.74 6.04 11.59
CA GLU A 147 10.54 7.07 12.62
C GLU A 147 9.97 8.37 12.03
N GLU A 148 10.35 8.71 10.80
CA GLU A 148 9.84 9.91 10.10
C GLU A 148 8.36 9.70 9.73
N LEU A 149 8.01 8.50 9.21
CA LEU A 149 6.63 8.18 8.86
C LEU A 149 5.75 8.06 10.10
N GLU A 150 6.23 7.41 11.16
CA GLU A 150 5.53 7.28 12.44
C GLU A 150 5.19 8.65 13.04
N LYS A 151 6.16 9.58 13.04
CA LYS A 151 5.96 10.95 13.52
C LYS A 151 4.83 11.64 12.76
N LYS A 152 4.88 11.64 11.42
CA LYS A 152 3.86 12.27 10.58
C LYS A 152 2.46 11.67 10.79
N LEU A 153 2.38 10.36 10.92
CA LEU A 153 1.12 9.67 11.19
C LEU A 153 0.56 10.01 12.57
N SER A 154 1.42 10.11 13.59
CA SER A 154 1.03 10.50 14.94
C SER A 154 0.50 11.94 15.00
N GLU A 155 1.12 12.87 14.28
CA GLU A 155 0.67 14.27 14.15
C GLU A 155 -0.74 14.36 13.51
N LEU A 156 -1.12 13.40 12.68
CA LEU A 156 -2.46 13.26 12.10
C LEU A 156 -3.46 12.48 12.97
N ASN A 157 -3.11 12.22 14.25
CA ASN A 157 -3.97 11.49 15.18
C ASN A 157 -4.22 10.01 14.79
N PHE A 158 -3.22 9.38 14.16
CA PHE A 158 -3.13 7.93 14.06
C PHE A 158 -2.38 7.33 15.25
N SER A 159 -2.77 6.13 15.66
CA SER A 159 -2.01 5.31 16.61
C SER A 159 -1.32 4.17 15.86
N VAL A 160 0.00 4.07 15.99
CA VAL A 160 0.76 2.92 15.45
C VAL A 160 0.39 1.67 16.25
N THR A 161 -0.02 0.63 15.57
CA THR A 161 -0.42 -0.64 16.17
C THR A 161 0.56 -1.77 15.87
N ASP A 162 1.33 -1.66 14.78
CA ASP A 162 2.37 -2.61 14.40
C ASP A 162 3.39 -1.95 13.47
N LEU A 163 4.66 -2.34 13.61
CA LEU A 163 5.76 -1.94 12.75
C LEU A 163 6.65 -3.16 12.54
N THR A 164 6.82 -3.60 11.30
CA THR A 164 7.52 -4.83 10.98
C THR A 164 8.25 -4.73 9.66
N GLY A 165 9.40 -5.39 9.55
CA GLY A 165 10.12 -5.55 8.30
C GLY A 165 9.50 -6.62 7.40
N LEU A 166 9.79 -6.53 6.11
CA LEU A 166 9.46 -7.54 5.12
C LEU A 166 10.74 -8.05 4.46
N SER A 167 10.84 -9.36 4.33
CA SER A 167 11.93 -10.02 3.61
C SER A 167 11.38 -11.02 2.61
N TYR A 168 11.88 -10.96 1.39
CA TYR A 168 11.56 -11.93 0.36
C TYR A 168 12.56 -13.10 0.40
N ASN A 169 12.04 -14.33 0.47
CA ASN A 169 12.83 -15.53 0.35
C ASN A 169 12.75 -16.05 -1.09
N PRO A 170 13.83 -15.95 -1.90
CA PRO A 170 13.79 -16.34 -3.31
C PRO A 170 13.70 -17.87 -3.51
N ILE A 171 14.13 -18.67 -2.53
CA ILE A 171 14.08 -20.15 -2.61
C ILE A 171 12.63 -20.62 -2.51
N PHE A 172 11.88 -20.09 -1.55
CA PHE A 172 10.48 -20.46 -1.32
C PHE A 172 9.49 -19.52 -2.03
N GLN A 173 9.99 -18.48 -2.71
CA GLN A 173 9.19 -17.48 -3.42
C GLN A 173 8.09 -16.85 -2.54
N GLU A 174 8.42 -16.54 -1.28
CA GLU A 174 7.48 -16.03 -0.31
C GLU A 174 8.00 -14.81 0.44
N TRP A 175 7.09 -13.93 0.81
CA TRP A 175 7.35 -12.82 1.69
C TRP A 175 7.12 -13.23 3.14
N ARG A 176 8.07 -12.86 4.00
CA ARG A 176 8.00 -13.14 5.45
C ARG A 176 8.14 -11.84 6.25
N ARG A 177 7.41 -11.78 7.35
CA ARG A 177 7.61 -10.74 8.36
C ARG A 177 8.94 -11.00 9.08
N THR A 178 9.65 -9.91 9.37
CA THR A 178 10.94 -9.94 10.06
C THR A 178 11.07 -8.74 11.00
N LYS A 179 12.02 -8.81 11.95
CA LYS A 179 12.41 -7.66 12.75
C LYS A 179 13.37 -6.72 12.00
N ASP A 180 14.00 -7.22 10.94
CA ASP A 180 14.90 -6.44 10.10
C ASP A 180 14.09 -5.53 9.16
N MET A 181 14.18 -4.23 9.41
CA MET A 181 13.55 -3.18 8.60
C MET A 181 14.57 -2.43 7.73
N SER A 182 15.74 -3.02 7.50
CA SER A 182 16.83 -2.35 6.78
C SER A 182 16.51 -2.08 5.29
N VAL A 183 15.52 -2.77 4.70
CA VAL A 183 15.09 -2.56 3.30
C VAL A 183 13.64 -2.15 3.25
N ASN A 184 12.72 -3.08 3.48
CA ASN A 184 11.28 -2.85 3.40
C ASN A 184 10.64 -2.96 4.78
N TYR A 185 9.65 -2.13 5.05
CA TYR A 185 8.84 -2.23 6.25
C TYR A 185 7.36 -1.98 5.98
N ILE A 186 6.51 -2.48 6.88
CA ILE A 186 5.09 -2.14 6.94
C ILE A 186 4.83 -1.48 8.29
N ILE A 187 4.20 -0.33 8.26
CA ILE A 187 3.59 0.30 9.42
C ILE A 187 2.07 0.14 9.35
N THR A 188 1.48 -0.32 10.44
CA THR A 188 0.03 -0.47 10.59
C THR A 188 -0.46 0.56 11.60
N VAL A 189 -1.40 1.38 11.19
CA VAL A 189 -1.96 2.43 12.03
C VAL A 189 -3.47 2.36 12.11
N LYS A 190 -4.01 2.86 13.21
CA LYS A 190 -5.43 2.98 13.46
C LYS A 190 -5.79 4.45 13.65
N LYS A 191 -6.86 4.90 12.99
CA LYS A 191 -7.43 6.24 13.18
C LYS A 191 -8.15 6.31 14.52
N ASN A 192 -7.81 7.28 15.36
CA ASN A 192 -8.45 7.53 16.67
C ASN A 192 -9.84 8.16 16.54
#